data_8699a7cf6e2f87d24019ac65e0f752d9
#
_entry.id   8699a7cf6e2f87d24019ac65e0f752d9
#
_cell.length_a   1.000
_cell.length_b   1.000
_cell.length_c   1.000
_cell.angle_alpha   90.00
_cell.angle_beta   90.00
_cell.angle_gamma   90.00
#
_symmetry.space_group_name_H-M   'P 1'
#
loop_
_entity.id
_entity.type
_entity.pdbx_description
1 polymer ?
#
loop_
_entity_poly.entity_id
_entity_poly.type
_entity_poly.pdbx_seq_one_letter_code
_entity_poly.pdbx_strand_id
1 'polypeptide(L)'
;MAKKVIAEIKLQIAAGAANPSPPVGPALGQRGVNIMEFCKAFNAQTADQNGRITPVEITVFEDRSFTFITKTPPAAVLIKEALRLDKGSGEPNRTKVGRLSREQVERIAETKMPDLNARDIDQAARIIAGTARSMGVEVDL
;
A
#
# COMPACT_ATOMS: atom_id res chain seq x y z
N MET A 1 15.40 26.53 6.62
CA MET A 1 15.96 25.55 7.57
C MET A 1 15.06 24.31 7.63
N ALA A 2 15.68 23.16 7.75
CA ALA A 2 14.93 21.93 7.87
C ALA A 2 14.19 21.87 9.21
N LYS A 3 12.91 21.55 9.16
CA LYS A 3 12.10 21.35 10.35
C LYS A 3 12.44 20.01 11.00
N LYS A 4 12.35 19.95 12.30
CA LYS A 4 12.60 18.72 13.02
C LYS A 4 11.39 17.79 12.90
N VAL A 5 11.62 16.54 12.51
CA VAL A 5 10.60 15.51 12.43
C VAL A 5 10.32 14.99 13.84
N ILE A 6 9.06 15.03 14.26
CA ILE A 6 8.65 14.50 15.56
C ILE A 6 8.00 13.13 15.45
N ALA A 7 7.45 12.78 14.29
CA ALA A 7 6.82 11.48 14.09
C ALA A 7 6.70 11.15 12.61
N GLU A 8 6.71 9.85 12.33
CA GLU A 8 6.37 9.31 11.03
C GLU A 8 5.22 8.35 11.21
N ILE A 9 4.20 8.47 10.39
CA ILE A 9 2.99 7.67 10.46
C ILE A 9 2.81 6.94 9.14
N LYS A 10 2.56 5.64 9.19
CA LYS A 10 2.31 4.84 7.99
C LYS A 10 0.90 4.30 8.05
N LEU A 11 0.12 4.59 7.01
CA LEU A 11 -1.28 4.17 6.93
C LEU A 11 -1.57 3.56 5.57
N GLN A 12 -2.63 2.76 5.51
CA GLN A 12 -3.18 2.27 4.26
C GLN A 12 -4.62 2.77 4.17
N ILE A 13 -4.89 3.61 3.18
CA ILE A 13 -6.17 4.29 3.02
C ILE A 13 -6.67 4.04 1.60
N ALA A 14 -7.97 3.79 1.45
CA ALA A 14 -8.58 3.68 0.12
C ALA A 14 -8.44 5.02 -0.62
N ALA A 15 -7.95 4.98 -1.84
CA ALA A 15 -7.73 6.18 -2.65
C ALA A 15 -9.03 6.97 -2.83
N GLY A 16 -8.95 8.27 -2.62
CA GLY A 16 -10.11 9.16 -2.74
C GLY A 16 -11.10 9.07 -1.58
N ALA A 17 -10.83 8.26 -0.56
CA ALA A 17 -11.77 7.96 0.52
C ALA A 17 -11.22 8.25 1.93
N ALA A 18 -10.20 9.10 2.04
CA ALA A 18 -9.68 9.49 3.35
C ALA A 18 -10.72 10.35 4.08
N ASN A 19 -10.93 10.04 5.35
CA ASN A 19 -11.88 10.77 6.19
C ASN A 19 -11.39 10.77 7.65
N PRO A 20 -11.99 11.61 8.52
CA PRO A 20 -11.56 11.71 9.91
C PRO A 20 -11.85 10.48 10.78
N SER A 21 -12.55 9.49 10.25
CA SER A 21 -12.81 8.25 11.00
C SER A 21 -11.56 7.37 11.09
N PRO A 22 -11.55 6.37 12.01
CA PRO A 22 -10.43 5.44 12.05
C PRO A 22 -10.17 4.80 10.68
N PRO A 23 -8.90 4.52 10.30
CA PRO A 23 -7.70 4.69 11.12
C PRO A 23 -7.05 6.07 11.06
N VAL A 24 -7.53 6.98 10.22
CA VAL A 24 -6.89 8.28 9.96
C VAL A 24 -6.98 9.22 11.15
N GLY A 25 -8.18 9.38 11.70
CA GLY A 25 -8.44 10.31 12.80
C GLY A 25 -7.54 10.08 14.01
N PRO A 26 -7.57 8.90 14.62
CA PRO A 26 -6.74 8.62 15.80
C PRO A 26 -5.26 8.72 15.55
N ALA A 27 -4.78 8.27 14.36
CA ALA A 27 -3.36 8.28 14.03
C ALA A 27 -2.82 9.71 13.93
N LEU A 28 -3.55 10.61 13.28
CA LEU A 28 -3.13 11.99 13.08
C LEU A 28 -3.48 12.88 14.27
N GLY A 29 -4.61 12.64 14.90
CA GLY A 29 -5.07 13.42 16.05
C GLY A 29 -4.10 13.38 17.22
N GLN A 30 -3.50 12.24 17.49
CA GLN A 30 -2.50 12.06 18.54
C GLN A 30 -1.25 12.91 18.33
N ARG A 31 -0.96 13.25 17.08
CA ARG A 31 0.22 14.04 16.70
C ARG A 31 -0.10 15.53 16.51
N GLY A 32 -1.35 15.93 16.70
CA GLY A 32 -1.76 17.32 16.54
C GLY A 32 -1.84 17.81 15.09
N VAL A 33 -1.93 16.90 14.13
CA VAL A 33 -2.01 17.23 12.70
C VAL A 33 -3.45 17.60 12.33
N ASN A 34 -3.62 18.53 11.39
CA ASN A 34 -4.93 18.88 10.86
C ASN A 34 -5.45 17.75 9.96
N ILE A 35 -6.37 16.96 10.49
CA ILE A 35 -6.92 15.77 9.85
C ILE A 35 -7.64 16.12 8.55
N MET A 36 -8.45 17.17 8.55
CA MET A 36 -9.23 17.58 7.38
C MET A 36 -8.34 18.03 6.23
N GLU A 37 -7.29 18.76 6.53
CA GLU A 37 -6.32 19.20 5.53
C GLU A 37 -5.62 18.01 4.86
N PHE A 38 -5.20 17.04 5.66
CA PHE A 38 -4.63 15.80 5.15
C PHE A 38 -5.62 15.04 4.26
N CYS A 39 -6.86 14.88 4.71
CA CYS A 39 -7.89 14.16 3.94
C CYS A 39 -8.14 14.82 2.60
N LYS A 40 -8.24 16.14 2.55
CA LYS A 40 -8.43 16.87 1.29
C LYS A 40 -7.26 16.70 0.34
N ALA A 41 -6.03 16.84 0.84
CA ALA A 41 -4.82 16.71 0.04
C ALA A 41 -4.66 15.29 -0.50
N PHE A 42 -4.87 14.28 0.34
CA PHE A 42 -4.78 12.88 -0.05
C PHE A 42 -5.84 12.53 -1.10
N ASN A 43 -7.08 12.92 -0.87
CA ASN A 43 -8.17 12.64 -1.81
C ASN A 43 -7.93 13.30 -3.16
N ALA A 44 -7.39 14.52 -3.18
CA ALA A 44 -7.04 15.21 -4.42
C ALA A 44 -5.94 14.48 -5.19
N GLN A 45 -4.89 14.01 -4.50
CA GLN A 45 -3.79 13.29 -5.14
C GLN A 45 -4.18 11.90 -5.65
N THR A 46 -5.13 11.25 -5.01
CA THR A 46 -5.49 9.87 -5.32
C THR A 46 -6.82 9.74 -6.05
N ALA A 47 -7.39 10.84 -6.53
CA ALA A 47 -8.70 10.85 -7.19
C ALA A 47 -8.77 9.92 -8.41
N ASP A 48 -7.67 9.82 -9.16
CA ASP A 48 -7.55 8.95 -10.35
C ASP A 48 -7.36 7.47 -10.02
N GLN A 49 -7.04 7.14 -8.77
CA GLN A 49 -6.83 5.76 -8.31
C GLN A 49 -7.99 5.25 -7.46
N ASN A 50 -9.13 5.82 -7.64
CA ASN A 50 -10.30 5.61 -6.78
C ASN A 50 -10.58 4.13 -6.53
N GLY A 51 -10.77 3.78 -5.25
CA GLY A 51 -11.10 2.43 -4.82
C GLY A 51 -9.92 1.52 -4.50
N ARG A 52 -8.70 1.89 -4.86
CA ARG A 52 -7.50 1.11 -4.52
C ARG A 52 -6.97 1.50 -3.15
N ILE A 53 -6.51 0.51 -2.38
CA ILE A 53 -5.83 0.78 -1.12
C ILE A 53 -4.44 1.35 -1.43
N THR A 54 -4.19 2.57 -0.96
CA THR A 54 -2.94 3.28 -1.21
C THR A 54 -2.18 3.44 0.10
N PRO A 55 -0.96 2.89 0.21
CA PRO A 55 -0.11 3.17 1.37
C PRO A 55 0.32 4.62 1.36
N VAL A 56 0.32 5.25 2.51
CA VAL A 56 0.78 6.62 2.67
C VAL A 56 1.73 6.72 3.86
N GLU A 57 2.83 7.43 3.67
CA GLU A 57 3.76 7.75 4.73
C GLU A 57 3.65 9.24 5.01
N ILE A 58 3.30 9.58 6.26
CA ILE A 58 3.11 10.96 6.70
C ILE A 58 4.24 11.33 7.65
N THR A 59 4.94 12.40 7.34
CA THR A 59 6.00 12.94 8.19
C THR A 59 5.45 14.17 8.91
N VAL A 60 5.46 14.16 10.24
CA VAL A 60 4.96 15.25 11.07
C VAL A 60 6.14 16.02 11.66
N PHE A 61 6.11 17.35 11.55
CA PHE A 61 7.15 18.25 12.04
C PHE A 61 6.75 18.93 13.36
N GLU A 62 7.73 19.53 14.03
CA GLU A 62 7.56 20.21 15.33
C GLU A 62 6.48 21.27 15.33
N ASP A 63 6.32 22.00 14.23
CA ASP A 63 5.33 23.07 14.07
C ASP A 63 3.93 22.57 13.71
N ARG A 64 3.70 21.25 13.80
CA ARG A 64 2.45 20.57 13.43
C ARG A 64 2.15 20.58 11.94
N SER A 65 3.10 21.00 11.11
CA SER A 65 2.99 20.81 9.68
C SER A 65 3.29 19.36 9.33
N PHE A 66 2.88 18.93 8.16
CA PHE A 66 3.12 17.57 7.70
C PHE A 66 3.40 17.54 6.21
N THR A 67 4.12 16.51 5.80
CA THR A 67 4.24 16.13 4.39
C THR A 67 3.86 14.66 4.28
N PHE A 68 3.40 14.25 3.13
CA PHE A 68 3.08 12.84 2.91
C PHE A 68 3.46 12.42 1.50
N ILE A 69 3.77 11.14 1.37
CA ILE A 69 4.02 10.51 0.08
C ILE A 69 3.09 9.31 -0.04
N THR A 70 2.56 9.10 -1.24
CA THR A 70 1.75 7.93 -1.54
C THR A 70 2.62 6.93 -2.29
N LYS A 71 2.38 5.66 -2.05
CA LYS A 71 3.10 4.57 -2.71
C LYS A 71 2.13 3.78 -3.58
N THR A 72 2.68 2.86 -4.36
CA THR A 72 1.85 1.93 -5.14
C THR A 72 1.06 1.01 -4.21
N PRO A 73 -0.09 0.45 -4.64
CA PRO A 73 -0.87 -0.44 -3.78
C PRO A 73 -0.02 -1.58 -3.23
N PRO A 74 -0.33 -2.09 -2.02
CA PRO A 74 0.41 -3.21 -1.45
C PRO A 74 0.38 -4.43 -2.37
N ALA A 75 1.47 -5.20 -2.40
CA ALA A 75 1.55 -6.40 -3.24
C ALA A 75 0.41 -7.37 -2.97
N ALA A 76 0.04 -7.54 -1.70
CA ALA A 76 -1.08 -8.41 -1.32
C ALA A 76 -2.41 -7.98 -1.96
N VAL A 77 -2.66 -6.67 -2.01
CA VAL A 77 -3.87 -6.11 -2.63
C VAL A 77 -3.86 -6.38 -4.14
N LEU A 78 -2.73 -6.17 -4.79
CA LEU A 78 -2.59 -6.42 -6.23
C LEU A 78 -2.79 -7.89 -6.58
N ILE A 79 -2.28 -8.79 -5.75
CA ILE A 79 -2.46 -10.24 -5.93
C ILE A 79 -3.92 -10.63 -5.79
N LYS A 80 -4.61 -10.14 -4.77
CA LYS A 80 -6.03 -10.39 -4.56
C LYS A 80 -6.87 -9.87 -5.73
N GLU A 81 -6.56 -8.70 -6.21
CA GLU A 81 -7.24 -8.08 -7.35
C GLU A 81 -7.05 -8.90 -8.63
N ALA A 82 -5.83 -9.36 -8.89
CA ALA A 82 -5.52 -10.18 -10.08
C ALA A 82 -6.26 -11.51 -10.08
N LEU A 83 -6.46 -12.12 -8.92
CA LEU A 83 -7.14 -13.40 -8.76
C LEU A 83 -8.61 -13.25 -8.37
N ARG A 84 -9.08 -12.02 -8.19
CA ARG A 84 -10.45 -11.72 -7.73
C ARG A 84 -10.77 -12.40 -6.39
N LEU A 85 -9.79 -12.42 -5.49
CA LEU A 85 -9.94 -12.96 -4.15
C LEU A 85 -10.30 -11.87 -3.17
N ASP A 86 -11.22 -12.16 -2.25
CA ASP A 86 -11.55 -11.24 -1.16
C ASP A 86 -10.53 -11.34 -0.04
N LYS A 87 -9.95 -12.53 0.14
CA LYS A 87 -9.09 -12.82 1.27
C LYS A 87 -8.06 -13.91 0.91
N GLY A 88 -6.87 -13.78 1.46
CA GLY A 88 -5.84 -14.81 1.35
C GLY A 88 -6.14 -16.02 2.27
N SER A 89 -5.30 -17.05 2.19
CA SER A 89 -5.45 -18.24 3.02
C SER A 89 -5.09 -17.97 4.49
N GLY A 90 -5.86 -18.51 5.40
CA GLY A 90 -5.52 -18.54 6.83
C GLY A 90 -4.46 -19.58 7.17
N GLU A 91 -4.28 -20.57 6.29
CA GLU A 91 -3.27 -21.62 6.42
C GLU A 91 -2.49 -21.78 5.12
N PRO A 92 -1.62 -20.80 4.76
CA PRO A 92 -1.01 -20.75 3.43
C PRO A 92 -0.13 -21.95 3.09
N ASN A 93 0.40 -22.65 4.10
CA ASN A 93 1.21 -23.84 3.90
C ASN A 93 0.39 -25.07 3.50
N ARG A 94 -0.89 -25.08 3.83
CA ARG A 94 -1.79 -26.24 3.64
C ARG A 94 -2.88 -25.95 2.63
N THR A 95 -3.53 -24.81 2.74
CA THR A 95 -4.68 -24.45 1.93
C THR A 95 -4.29 -23.39 0.91
N LYS A 96 -4.27 -23.77 -0.36
CA LYS A 96 -4.01 -22.83 -1.45
C LYS A 96 -5.33 -22.26 -1.97
N VAL A 97 -5.38 -20.96 -2.19
CA VAL A 97 -6.60 -20.25 -2.59
C VAL A 97 -6.57 -19.77 -4.04
N GLY A 98 -5.43 -19.88 -4.71
CA GLY A 98 -5.32 -19.46 -6.10
C GLY A 98 -3.95 -19.76 -6.68
N ARG A 99 -3.78 -19.40 -7.94
CA ARG A 99 -2.53 -19.59 -8.67
C ARG A 99 -2.30 -18.39 -9.60
N LEU A 100 -1.09 -17.84 -9.59
CA LEU A 100 -0.70 -16.79 -10.49
C LEU A 100 0.15 -17.35 -11.62
N SER A 101 -0.17 -16.95 -12.85
CA SER A 101 0.70 -17.22 -14.00
C SER A 101 1.89 -16.27 -13.97
N ARG A 102 2.95 -16.63 -14.68
CA ARG A 102 4.13 -15.79 -14.80
C ARG A 102 3.78 -14.39 -15.31
N GLU A 103 2.90 -14.31 -16.29
CA GLU A 103 2.44 -13.05 -16.87
C GLU A 103 1.75 -12.17 -15.86
N GLN A 104 0.88 -12.73 -15.02
CA GLN A 104 0.20 -12.00 -13.95
C GLN A 104 1.18 -11.46 -12.92
N VAL A 105 2.17 -12.28 -12.53
CA VAL A 105 3.22 -11.85 -11.59
C VAL A 105 4.04 -10.72 -12.16
N GLU A 106 4.40 -10.79 -13.43
CA GLU A 106 5.16 -9.74 -14.11
C GLU A 106 4.39 -8.42 -14.17
N ARG A 107 3.09 -8.45 -14.43
CA ARG A 107 2.23 -7.26 -14.42
C ARG A 107 2.18 -6.60 -13.05
N ILE A 108 2.05 -7.40 -12.00
CA ILE A 108 2.06 -6.90 -10.62
C ILE A 108 3.42 -6.28 -10.30
N ALA A 109 4.50 -6.95 -10.72
CA ALA A 109 5.86 -6.47 -10.52
C ALA A 109 6.09 -5.12 -11.22
N GLU A 110 5.61 -4.95 -12.44
CA GLU A 110 5.71 -3.69 -13.17
C GLU A 110 4.99 -2.56 -12.43
N THR A 111 3.80 -2.83 -11.94
CA THR A 111 3.01 -1.84 -11.17
C THR A 111 3.74 -1.42 -9.90
N LYS A 112 4.41 -2.36 -9.25
CA LYS A 112 5.07 -2.15 -7.96
C LYS A 112 6.53 -1.65 -8.11
N MET A 113 7.09 -1.70 -9.31
CA MET A 113 8.49 -1.38 -9.59
C MET A 113 9.00 -0.07 -8.96
N PRO A 114 8.23 1.04 -8.99
CA PRO A 114 8.68 2.30 -8.36
C PRO A 114 9.00 2.20 -6.86
N ASP A 115 8.37 1.26 -6.16
CA ASP A 115 8.55 1.08 -4.71
C ASP A 115 9.50 -0.08 -4.37
N LEU A 116 9.96 -0.83 -5.37
CA LEU A 116 10.83 -1.96 -5.16
C LEU A 116 12.29 -1.59 -5.40
N ASN A 117 13.19 -2.27 -4.71
CA ASN A 117 14.62 -2.16 -4.93
C ASN A 117 15.16 -3.22 -5.89
N ALA A 118 14.30 -3.87 -6.64
CA ALA A 118 14.68 -4.87 -7.63
C ALA A 118 15.38 -4.21 -8.82
N ARG A 119 16.37 -4.90 -9.38
CA ARG A 119 17.13 -4.39 -10.52
C ARG A 119 16.40 -4.57 -11.83
N ASP A 120 15.62 -5.64 -11.97
CA ASP A 120 14.87 -5.97 -13.17
C ASP A 120 13.54 -6.63 -12.84
N ILE A 121 12.75 -6.89 -13.87
CA ILE A 121 11.43 -7.49 -13.73
C ILE A 121 11.48 -8.91 -13.13
N ASP A 122 12.50 -9.70 -13.46
CA ASP A 122 12.62 -11.05 -12.93
C ASP A 122 12.80 -11.05 -11.42
N GLN A 123 13.61 -10.14 -10.89
CA GLN A 123 13.81 -10.00 -9.46
C GLN A 123 12.57 -9.47 -8.77
N ALA A 124 11.90 -8.49 -9.39
CA ALA A 124 10.64 -7.96 -8.89
C ALA A 124 9.57 -9.06 -8.85
N ALA A 125 9.49 -9.89 -9.87
CA ALA A 125 8.58 -11.02 -9.93
C ALA A 125 8.82 -12.02 -8.78
N ARG A 126 10.07 -12.27 -8.42
CA ARG A 126 10.41 -13.14 -7.29
C ARG A 126 9.96 -12.57 -5.95
N ILE A 127 10.06 -11.25 -5.78
CA ILE A 127 9.57 -10.56 -4.58
C ILE A 127 8.05 -10.74 -4.46
N ILE A 128 7.34 -10.51 -5.55
CA ILE A 128 5.88 -10.68 -5.60
C ILE A 128 5.50 -12.15 -5.37
N ALA A 129 6.24 -13.09 -5.96
CA ALA A 129 6.01 -14.52 -5.78
C ALA A 129 6.13 -14.93 -4.30
N GLY A 130 7.11 -14.39 -3.58
CA GLY A 130 7.26 -14.64 -2.15
C GLY A 130 6.06 -14.16 -1.34
N THR A 131 5.56 -12.97 -1.64
CA THR A 131 4.36 -12.43 -1.01
C THR A 131 3.14 -13.30 -1.31
N ALA A 132 2.98 -13.74 -2.56
CA ALA A 132 1.88 -14.60 -2.98
C ALA A 132 1.89 -15.94 -2.23
N ARG A 133 3.06 -16.54 -2.08
CA ARG A 133 3.20 -17.79 -1.33
C ARG A 133 2.80 -17.63 0.12
N SER A 134 3.12 -16.50 0.72
CA SER A 134 2.71 -16.19 2.10
C SER A 134 1.21 -16.03 2.26
N MET A 135 0.49 -15.79 1.18
CA MET A 135 -0.97 -15.67 1.14
C MET A 135 -1.67 -16.98 0.77
N GLY A 136 -0.93 -18.03 0.50
CA GLY A 136 -1.50 -19.29 0.04
C GLY A 136 -1.80 -19.32 -1.45
N VAL A 137 -1.07 -18.54 -2.23
CA VAL A 137 -1.20 -18.48 -3.69
C VAL A 137 0.01 -19.16 -4.33
N GLU A 138 -0.24 -20.09 -5.24
CA GLU A 138 0.83 -20.72 -6.01
C GLU A 138 1.26 -19.82 -7.15
N VAL A 139 2.53 -19.87 -7.52
CA VAL A 139 3.10 -19.00 -8.55
C VAL A 139 3.89 -19.82 -9.56
N ASP A 140 3.67 -19.57 -10.84
CA ASP A 140 4.37 -20.19 -11.95
C ASP A 140 5.62 -19.37 -12.33
N LEU A 141 6.72 -19.61 -11.62
CA LEU A 141 8.01 -19.01 -11.95
C LEU A 141 9.04 -20.08 -12.24
#